data_a17c6fb3c5280c0daa7fb1e5249df8ac
#
_entry.id   a17c6fb3c5280c0daa7fb1e5249df8ac
#
_cell.length_a   1.000
_cell.length_b   1.000
_cell.length_c   1.000
_cell.angle_alpha   90.00
_cell.angle_beta   90.00
_cell.angle_gamma   90.00
#
_symmetry.space_group_name_H-M   'P 1'
#
loop_
_entity.id
_entity.type
_entity.pdbx_description
1 polymer ?
#
loop_
_entity_poly.entity_id
_entity_poly.type
_entity_poly.pdbx_seq_one_letter_code
_entity_poly.pdbx_strand_id
1 'polypeptide(L)'
;CGFTGHCQQHADFIIRNAVYEHLAANSWPLVTEDGHHFIYYLGHWLPPALAASFCPESWAPWLLALWTFLGLELALLAATVRWGIRKTARWALILLCLGSPAAVPDCLGIPLSSLFAEYNAQMVLFIGMPVQLFNTFNHAVPALLCAVFVLTRSLPPSGYYLAGTLLLPSSPLGALLLLPYMAYETLFRRSSARKPLSRLRSLLGQPVFWLAALCTAVMAVFYSHLDGGGQF
;
A
#
# COMPACT_ATOMS: atom_id res chain seq x y z
N CYS A 1 13.30 -2.00 -12.10
CA CYS A 1 12.14 -1.27 -11.53
C CYS A 1 12.63 0.05 -10.97
N GLY A 2 11.87 1.15 -11.23
CA GLY A 2 12.30 2.52 -10.94
C GLY A 2 12.58 2.84 -9.48
N PHE A 3 12.07 2.05 -8.52
CA PHE A 3 12.19 2.31 -7.08
C PHE A 3 13.60 2.11 -6.48
N THR A 4 14.55 1.61 -7.25
CA THR A 4 15.96 1.47 -6.79
C THR A 4 16.92 2.47 -7.45
N GLY A 5 16.43 3.37 -8.30
CA GLY A 5 17.28 4.27 -9.09
C GLY A 5 18.02 3.62 -10.25
N HIS A 6 17.98 2.29 -10.38
CA HIS A 6 18.76 1.54 -11.38
C HIS A 6 18.05 1.33 -12.72
N CYS A 7 16.79 1.73 -12.85
CA CYS A 7 15.99 1.62 -14.06
C CYS A 7 15.38 2.96 -14.44
N GLN A 8 14.74 3.02 -15.60
CA GLN A 8 14.03 4.22 -16.04
C GLN A 8 13.01 4.67 -14.99
N GLN A 9 13.11 5.92 -14.58
CA GLN A 9 12.26 6.55 -13.57
C GLN A 9 11.38 7.61 -14.21
N HIS A 10 10.12 7.68 -13.79
CA HIS A 10 9.21 8.77 -14.09
C HIS A 10 9.48 9.96 -13.16
N ALA A 11 9.02 11.17 -13.52
CA ALA A 11 9.25 12.40 -12.74
C ALA A 11 8.89 12.25 -11.23
N ASP A 12 7.81 11.53 -10.91
CA ASP A 12 7.40 11.28 -9.53
C ASP A 12 8.44 10.53 -8.67
N PHE A 13 9.35 9.78 -9.31
CA PHE A 13 10.40 9.06 -8.57
C PHE A 13 11.43 9.99 -7.98
N ILE A 14 11.66 11.17 -8.55
CA ILE A 14 12.57 12.17 -8.01
C ILE A 14 12.12 12.54 -6.60
N ILE A 15 10.82 12.86 -6.45
CA ILE A 15 10.24 13.23 -5.15
C ILE A 15 10.28 12.04 -4.19
N ARG A 16 9.90 10.84 -4.66
CA ARG A 16 9.84 9.64 -3.82
C ARG A 16 11.20 9.20 -3.32
N ASN A 17 12.22 9.28 -4.17
CA ASN A 17 13.60 8.98 -3.78
C ASN A 17 14.08 10.00 -2.75
N ALA A 18 13.87 11.31 -2.99
CA ALA A 18 14.21 12.34 -2.04
C ALA A 18 13.55 12.15 -0.67
N VAL A 19 12.26 11.80 -0.63
CA VAL A 19 11.54 11.45 0.61
C VAL A 19 12.20 10.29 1.33
N TYR A 20 12.51 9.21 0.62
CA TYR A 20 13.12 8.03 1.22
C TYR A 20 14.54 8.30 1.72
N GLU A 21 15.36 8.97 0.93
CA GLU A 21 16.72 9.38 1.29
C GLU A 21 16.70 10.29 2.54
N HIS A 22 15.75 11.24 2.57
CA HIS A 22 15.59 12.13 3.71
C HIS A 22 15.18 11.40 4.99
N LEU A 23 14.28 10.39 4.87
CA LEU A 23 13.91 9.51 5.98
C LEU A 23 15.08 8.66 6.47
N ALA A 24 15.94 8.18 5.57
CA ALA A 24 17.09 7.35 5.92
C ALA A 24 18.23 8.15 6.58
N ALA A 25 18.38 9.42 6.20
CA ALA A 25 19.50 10.28 6.64
C ALA A 25 19.20 11.08 7.92
N ASN A 26 17.93 11.30 8.27
CA ASN A 26 17.56 12.19 9.37
C ASN A 26 16.82 11.49 10.51
N SER A 27 16.84 12.13 11.68
CA SER A 27 16.03 11.71 12.84
C SER A 27 14.54 11.98 12.62
N TRP A 28 13.68 11.12 13.13
CA TRP A 28 12.23 11.27 13.06
C TRP A 28 11.65 11.91 14.34
N PRO A 29 10.57 12.73 14.24
CA PRO A 29 9.82 13.11 13.03
C PRO A 29 10.60 14.09 12.14
N LEU A 30 10.38 13.97 10.81
CA LEU A 30 10.97 14.92 9.86
C LEU A 30 10.28 16.29 9.99
N VAL A 31 11.10 17.33 10.02
CA VAL A 31 10.65 18.72 10.07
C VAL A 31 11.29 19.44 8.88
N THR A 32 10.50 20.21 8.16
CA THR A 32 10.98 21.06 7.04
C THR A 32 11.79 22.24 7.59
N GLU A 33 12.53 22.93 6.72
CA GLU A 33 13.30 24.14 7.09
C GLU A 33 12.42 25.23 7.70
N ASP A 34 11.15 25.29 7.29
CA ASP A 34 10.14 26.24 7.81
C ASP A 34 9.54 25.80 9.14
N GLY A 35 9.99 24.69 9.74
CA GLY A 35 9.50 24.17 11.02
C GLY A 35 8.20 23.38 10.94
N HIS A 36 7.69 23.07 9.75
CA HIS A 36 6.50 22.24 9.58
C HIS A 36 6.83 20.74 9.60
N HIS A 37 5.95 19.93 10.18
CA HIS A 37 6.09 18.49 10.16
C HIS A 37 5.84 17.94 8.74
N PHE A 38 6.75 17.06 8.29
CA PHE A 38 6.59 16.39 7.02
C PHE A 38 5.52 15.31 7.10
N ILE A 39 4.38 15.55 6.44
CA ILE A 39 3.23 14.64 6.46
C ILE A 39 3.04 14.05 5.07
N TYR A 40 3.24 12.73 4.95
CA TYR A 40 3.08 11.97 3.72
C TYR A 40 2.72 10.52 4.01
N TYR A 41 2.53 9.70 2.99
CA TYR A 41 2.22 8.27 3.09
C TYR A 41 3.49 7.44 3.37
N LEU A 42 4.10 7.66 4.52
CA LEU A 42 5.46 7.19 4.83
C LEU A 42 5.54 5.71 5.21
N GLY A 43 4.40 5.06 5.51
CA GLY A 43 4.37 3.73 6.13
C GLY A 43 5.16 2.65 5.41
N HIS A 44 5.23 2.68 4.08
CA HIS A 44 6.03 1.72 3.32
C HIS A 44 7.53 1.97 3.43
N TRP A 45 7.94 3.24 3.55
CA TRP A 45 9.35 3.63 3.59
C TRP A 45 9.95 3.58 4.99
N LEU A 46 9.14 3.71 6.06
CA LEU A 46 9.65 3.73 7.43
C LEU A 46 10.50 2.51 7.80
N PRO A 47 10.09 1.25 7.56
CA PRO A 47 10.91 0.10 7.93
C PRO A 47 12.25 0.03 7.21
N PRO A 48 12.34 0.18 5.87
CA PRO A 48 13.64 0.17 5.19
C PRO A 48 14.49 1.40 5.49
N ALA A 49 13.89 2.58 5.75
CA ALA A 49 14.63 3.77 6.16
C ALA A 49 15.23 3.59 7.57
N LEU A 50 14.49 3.00 8.50
CA LEU A 50 15.03 2.64 9.81
C LEU A 50 16.19 1.64 9.69
N ALA A 51 16.09 0.64 8.82
CA ALA A 51 17.20 -0.27 8.58
C ALA A 51 18.41 0.45 7.95
N ALA A 52 18.15 1.38 7.02
CA ALA A 52 19.19 2.16 6.35
C ALA A 52 19.96 3.08 7.32
N SER A 53 19.32 3.59 8.38
CA SER A 53 20.00 4.44 9.37
C SER A 53 21.11 3.73 10.15
N PHE A 54 21.15 2.39 10.11
CA PHE A 54 22.21 1.57 10.72
C PHE A 54 23.23 1.05 9.69
N CYS A 55 23.07 1.38 8.42
CA CYS A 55 23.89 0.87 7.32
C CYS A 55 24.58 2.03 6.56
N PRO A 56 25.62 1.74 5.76
CA PRO A 56 26.16 2.71 4.83
C PRO A 56 25.05 3.21 3.87
N GLU A 57 25.08 4.51 3.54
CA GLU A 57 24.08 5.18 2.68
C GLU A 57 23.85 4.45 1.34
N SER A 58 24.90 3.88 0.77
CA SER A 58 24.83 3.09 -0.47
C SER A 58 23.91 1.87 -0.41
N TRP A 59 23.51 1.43 0.79
CA TRP A 59 22.62 0.31 1.00
C TRP A 59 21.13 0.70 1.00
N ALA A 60 20.82 1.98 1.17
CA ALA A 60 19.45 2.45 1.28
C ALA A 60 18.56 2.00 0.10
N PRO A 61 18.95 2.15 -1.19
CA PRO A 61 18.14 1.69 -2.32
C PRO A 61 17.89 0.16 -2.30
N TRP A 62 18.90 -0.60 -1.90
CA TRP A 62 18.79 -2.06 -1.83
C TRP A 62 17.89 -2.54 -0.69
N LEU A 63 17.89 -1.86 0.44
CA LEU A 63 16.99 -2.14 1.56
C LEU A 63 15.53 -1.86 1.18
N LEU A 64 15.27 -0.77 0.46
CA LEU A 64 13.95 -0.50 -0.07
C LEU A 64 13.50 -1.54 -1.09
N ALA A 65 14.41 -1.96 -1.99
CA ALA A 65 14.13 -3.03 -2.95
C ALA A 65 13.80 -4.34 -2.25
N LEU A 66 14.61 -4.75 -1.29
CA LEU A 66 14.41 -5.97 -0.50
C LEU A 66 13.08 -5.93 0.25
N TRP A 67 12.77 -4.81 0.92
CA TRP A 67 11.51 -4.63 1.64
C TRP A 67 10.29 -4.75 0.73
N THR A 68 10.34 -4.09 -0.43
CA THR A 68 9.27 -4.15 -1.43
C THR A 68 9.10 -5.56 -1.98
N PHE A 69 10.21 -6.24 -2.29
CA PHE A 69 10.20 -7.64 -2.73
C PHE A 69 9.61 -8.58 -1.68
N LEU A 70 10.04 -8.46 -0.42
CA LEU A 70 9.50 -9.25 0.68
C LEU A 70 7.99 -9.04 0.85
N GLY A 71 7.49 -7.83 0.69
CA GLY A 71 6.04 -7.55 0.73
C GLY A 71 5.27 -8.28 -0.36
N LEU A 72 5.80 -8.29 -1.59
CA LEU A 72 5.22 -9.03 -2.72
C LEU A 72 5.26 -10.55 -2.50
N GLU A 73 6.40 -11.07 -2.07
CA GLU A 73 6.58 -12.50 -1.78
C GLU A 73 5.64 -12.97 -0.67
N LEU A 74 5.48 -12.19 0.40
CA LEU A 74 4.53 -12.50 1.46
C LEU A 74 3.08 -12.53 0.96
N ALA A 75 2.68 -11.63 0.08
CA ALA A 75 1.36 -11.64 -0.52
C ALA A 75 1.15 -12.89 -1.38
N LEU A 76 2.12 -13.24 -2.24
CA LEU A 76 2.07 -14.44 -3.08
C LEU A 76 2.08 -15.72 -2.24
N LEU A 77 2.88 -15.77 -1.19
CA LEU A 77 2.93 -16.91 -0.27
C LEU A 77 1.60 -17.09 0.46
N ALA A 78 1.02 -16.02 1.01
CA ALA A 78 -0.28 -16.06 1.68
C ALA A 78 -1.40 -16.55 0.74
N ALA A 79 -1.42 -16.07 -0.50
CA ALA A 79 -2.34 -16.52 -1.53
C ALA A 79 -2.11 -17.99 -1.90
N THR A 80 -0.85 -18.41 -2.04
CA THR A 80 -0.47 -19.77 -2.41
C THR A 80 -0.85 -20.78 -1.33
N VAL A 81 -0.62 -20.46 -0.08
CA VAL A 81 -1.02 -21.29 1.08
C VAL A 81 -2.53 -21.49 1.11
N ARG A 82 -3.31 -20.47 0.73
CA ARG A 82 -4.78 -20.52 0.79
C ARG A 82 -5.41 -21.14 -0.45
N TRP A 83 -4.93 -20.81 -1.64
CA TRP A 83 -5.57 -21.16 -2.92
C TRP A 83 -4.80 -22.20 -3.72
N GLY A 84 -3.56 -22.48 -3.35
CA GLY A 84 -2.63 -23.34 -4.08
C GLY A 84 -1.91 -22.61 -5.22
N ILE A 85 -0.72 -23.10 -5.57
CA ILE A 85 0.19 -22.45 -6.53
C ILE A 85 -0.45 -22.17 -7.89
N ARG A 86 -1.22 -23.14 -8.44
CA ARG A 86 -1.84 -23.00 -9.77
C ARG A 86 -2.88 -21.87 -9.83
N LYS A 87 -3.71 -21.73 -8.78
CA LYS A 87 -4.70 -20.64 -8.71
C LYS A 87 -4.02 -19.30 -8.48
N THR A 88 -3.04 -19.26 -7.58
CA THR A 88 -2.27 -18.02 -7.31
C THR A 88 -1.57 -17.55 -8.57
N ALA A 89 -0.86 -18.42 -9.30
CA ALA A 89 -0.20 -18.08 -10.55
C ALA A 89 -1.20 -17.57 -11.61
N ARG A 90 -2.37 -18.22 -11.74
CA ARG A 90 -3.42 -17.75 -12.64
C ARG A 90 -3.93 -16.37 -12.30
N TRP A 91 -4.23 -16.10 -11.01
CA TRP A 91 -4.69 -14.79 -10.57
C TRP A 91 -3.61 -13.72 -10.70
N ALA A 92 -2.35 -14.05 -10.37
CA ALA A 92 -1.23 -13.15 -10.57
C ALA A 92 -1.08 -12.78 -12.06
N LEU A 93 -1.16 -13.77 -12.95
CA LEU A 93 -1.11 -13.53 -14.39
C LEU A 93 -2.29 -12.68 -14.87
N ILE A 94 -3.51 -12.95 -14.41
CA ILE A 94 -4.70 -12.14 -14.74
C ILE A 94 -4.49 -10.70 -14.28
N LEU A 95 -4.04 -10.47 -13.04
CA LEU A 95 -3.78 -9.13 -12.52
C LEU A 95 -2.68 -8.41 -13.31
N LEU A 96 -1.65 -9.11 -13.73
CA LEU A 96 -0.60 -8.57 -14.60
C LEU A 96 -1.12 -8.21 -16.00
N CYS A 97 -2.02 -9.04 -16.56
CA CYS A 97 -2.57 -8.84 -17.91
C CYS A 97 -3.76 -7.87 -17.95
N LEU A 98 -4.54 -7.76 -16.86
CA LEU A 98 -5.67 -6.81 -16.77
C LEU A 98 -5.20 -5.37 -16.54
N GLY A 99 -3.90 -5.16 -16.33
CA GLY A 99 -3.32 -3.85 -16.31
C GLY A 99 -3.12 -3.29 -17.71
N SER A 100 -2.76 -2.01 -17.80
CA SER A 100 -2.44 -1.38 -19.08
C SER A 100 -1.44 -2.25 -19.86
N PRO A 101 -1.80 -2.79 -21.04
CA PRO A 101 -0.88 -3.57 -21.85
C PRO A 101 0.36 -2.78 -22.30
N ALA A 102 0.32 -1.44 -22.17
CA ALA A 102 1.43 -0.55 -22.47
C ALA A 102 2.61 -0.67 -21.49
N ALA A 103 2.38 -1.07 -20.24
CA ALA A 103 3.45 -1.18 -19.25
C ALA A 103 4.50 -2.26 -19.58
N VAL A 104 4.09 -3.35 -20.22
CA VAL A 104 5.00 -4.44 -20.57
C VAL A 104 5.93 -4.06 -21.73
N PRO A 105 5.43 -3.50 -22.85
CA PRO A 105 6.28 -2.97 -23.91
C PRO A 105 7.25 -1.88 -23.43
N ASP A 106 6.79 -0.94 -22.59
CA ASP A 106 7.65 0.11 -22.04
C ASP A 106 8.81 -0.46 -21.20
N CYS A 107 8.54 -1.51 -20.42
CA CYS A 107 9.59 -2.22 -19.67
C CYS A 107 10.59 -2.94 -20.59
N LEU A 108 10.17 -3.34 -21.78
CA LEU A 108 11.01 -3.99 -22.80
C LEU A 108 11.69 -2.97 -23.76
N GLY A 109 11.51 -1.68 -23.51
CA GLY A 109 12.07 -0.61 -24.36
C GLY A 109 11.36 -0.47 -25.71
N ILE A 110 10.14 -1.01 -25.86
CA ILE A 110 9.33 -0.87 -27.06
C ILE A 110 8.46 0.38 -26.88
N PRO A 111 8.65 1.46 -27.68
CA PRO A 111 7.97 2.74 -27.47
C PRO A 111 6.52 2.70 -27.97
N LEU A 112 5.69 1.84 -27.34
CA LEU A 112 4.25 1.82 -27.59
C LEU A 112 3.49 2.90 -26.78
N SER A 113 4.15 3.50 -25.79
CA SER A 113 3.58 4.57 -24.95
C SER A 113 3.14 5.79 -25.76
N SER A 114 3.84 6.11 -26.86
CA SER A 114 3.46 7.21 -27.74
C SER A 114 2.12 6.97 -28.48
N LEU A 115 1.78 5.72 -28.77
CA LEU A 115 0.49 5.36 -29.40
C LEU A 115 -0.69 5.45 -28.41
N PHE A 116 -0.41 5.33 -27.12
CA PHE A 116 -1.44 5.34 -26.07
C PHE A 116 -1.43 6.62 -25.23
N ALA A 117 -0.44 7.51 -25.40
CA ALA A 117 -0.32 8.74 -24.60
C ALA A 117 -1.49 9.69 -24.85
N GLU A 118 -1.94 9.86 -26.08
CA GLU A 118 -3.13 10.67 -26.40
C GLU A 118 -4.43 10.02 -25.89
N TYR A 119 -4.51 8.71 -25.91
CA TYR A 119 -5.66 7.95 -25.41
C TYR A 119 -5.74 8.01 -23.89
N ASN A 120 -4.61 8.07 -23.21
CA ASN A 120 -4.48 8.12 -21.76
C ASN A 120 -4.88 9.49 -21.18
N ALA A 121 -4.76 10.58 -21.93
CA ALA A 121 -5.13 11.93 -21.48
C ALA A 121 -6.65 12.14 -21.35
N GLN A 122 -7.47 11.27 -21.95
CA GLN A 122 -8.92 11.45 -22.03
C GLN A 122 -9.76 10.39 -21.30
N MET A 123 -9.16 9.33 -20.78
CA MET A 123 -9.87 8.28 -20.04
C MET A 123 -9.49 8.22 -18.57
N VAL A 124 -10.49 7.95 -17.71
CA VAL A 124 -10.28 7.50 -16.33
C VAL A 124 -9.64 6.10 -16.43
N LEU A 125 -8.34 6.07 -16.40
CA LEU A 125 -7.57 4.85 -16.53
C LEU A 125 -7.69 4.02 -15.26
N PHE A 126 -8.14 2.80 -15.42
CA PHE A 126 -7.78 1.73 -14.51
C PHE A 126 -6.27 1.51 -14.65
N ILE A 127 -5.50 2.18 -13.79
CA ILE A 127 -4.06 1.99 -13.70
C ILE A 127 -3.85 0.52 -13.30
N GLY A 128 -3.42 -0.28 -14.24
CA GLY A 128 -3.23 -1.71 -14.02
C GLY A 128 -2.19 -2.00 -12.94
N MET A 129 -2.27 -3.19 -12.37
CA MET A 129 -1.38 -3.62 -11.28
C MET A 129 0.12 -3.45 -11.63
N PRO A 130 0.61 -3.75 -12.85
CA PRO A 130 1.99 -3.48 -13.19
C PRO A 130 2.37 -2.01 -13.06
N VAL A 131 1.56 -1.11 -13.58
CA VAL A 131 1.80 0.35 -13.50
C VAL A 131 1.75 0.82 -12.05
N GLN A 132 0.83 0.28 -11.25
CA GLN A 132 0.78 0.55 -9.81
C GLN A 132 2.03 0.09 -9.08
N LEU A 133 2.52 -1.12 -9.38
CA LEU A 133 3.75 -1.65 -8.80
C LEU A 133 4.99 -0.88 -9.27
N PHE A 134 4.97 -0.33 -10.48
CA PHE A 134 6.06 0.50 -10.98
C PHE A 134 6.00 1.92 -10.43
N ASN A 135 4.86 2.58 -10.50
CA ASN A 135 4.74 4.00 -10.20
C ASN A 135 4.36 4.31 -8.75
N THR A 136 3.59 3.43 -8.10
CA THR A 136 3.04 3.66 -6.75
C THR A 136 3.25 2.47 -5.83
N PHE A 137 4.41 1.83 -5.91
CA PHE A 137 4.73 0.62 -5.14
C PHE A 137 4.53 0.80 -3.62
N ASN A 138 4.79 2.00 -3.10
CA ASN A 138 4.58 2.37 -1.70
C ASN A 138 3.12 2.29 -1.25
N HIS A 139 2.16 2.40 -2.17
CA HIS A 139 0.74 2.17 -1.93
C HIS A 139 0.32 0.77 -2.34
N ALA A 140 0.79 0.30 -3.50
CA ALA A 140 0.34 -0.93 -4.12
C ALA A 140 0.75 -2.18 -3.31
N VAL A 141 1.99 -2.23 -2.83
CA VAL A 141 2.48 -3.40 -2.09
C VAL A 141 1.76 -3.60 -0.75
N PRO A 142 1.64 -2.58 0.13
CA PRO A 142 0.86 -2.71 1.35
C PRO A 142 -0.61 -3.02 1.10
N ALA A 143 -1.23 -2.39 0.09
CA ALA A 143 -2.62 -2.63 -0.27
C ALA A 143 -2.85 -4.06 -0.78
N LEU A 144 -1.96 -4.58 -1.64
CA LEU A 144 -2.00 -5.95 -2.12
C LEU A 144 -1.85 -6.96 -0.98
N LEU A 145 -0.86 -6.74 -0.12
CA LEU A 145 -0.61 -7.61 1.03
C LEU A 145 -1.83 -7.64 1.97
N CYS A 146 -2.38 -6.47 2.29
CA CYS A 146 -3.58 -6.35 3.12
C CYS A 146 -4.80 -7.03 2.46
N ALA A 147 -5.05 -6.78 1.17
CA ALA A 147 -6.16 -7.39 0.44
C ALA A 147 -6.03 -8.92 0.40
N VAL A 148 -4.85 -9.46 0.09
CA VAL A 148 -4.61 -10.91 0.10
C VAL A 148 -4.81 -11.47 1.50
N PHE A 149 -4.30 -10.81 2.54
CA PHE A 149 -4.47 -11.25 3.93
C PHE A 149 -5.95 -11.30 4.33
N VAL A 150 -6.70 -10.25 4.03
CA VAL A 150 -8.14 -10.15 4.31
C VAL A 150 -8.94 -11.23 3.55
N LEU A 151 -8.61 -11.47 2.28
CA LEU A 151 -9.31 -12.47 1.46
C LEU A 151 -8.93 -13.91 1.77
N THR A 152 -7.72 -14.15 2.27
CA THR A 152 -7.22 -15.51 2.53
C THR A 152 -7.48 -16.00 3.96
N ARG A 153 -7.72 -15.09 4.90
CA ARG A 153 -7.91 -15.41 6.32
C ARG A 153 -9.36 -15.20 6.75
N SER A 154 -9.87 -16.12 7.55
CA SER A 154 -11.14 -15.92 8.28
C SER A 154 -10.84 -15.14 9.56
N LEU A 155 -10.72 -13.82 9.42
CA LEU A 155 -10.50 -12.94 10.56
C LEU A 155 -11.80 -12.74 11.36
N PRO A 156 -11.70 -12.51 12.68
CA PRO A 156 -12.82 -11.91 13.41
C PRO A 156 -13.06 -10.49 12.88
N PRO A 157 -14.28 -9.91 13.05
CA PRO A 157 -14.59 -8.57 12.55
C PRO A 157 -13.55 -7.50 12.94
N SER A 158 -13.08 -7.52 14.20
CA SER A 158 -12.03 -6.62 14.69
C SER A 158 -10.69 -6.76 13.96
N GLY A 159 -10.36 -7.96 13.47
CA GLY A 159 -9.15 -8.22 12.69
C GLY A 159 -9.17 -7.55 11.32
N TYR A 160 -10.34 -7.44 10.69
CA TYR A 160 -10.50 -6.68 9.44
C TYR A 160 -10.28 -5.18 9.66
N TYR A 161 -10.83 -4.62 10.75
CA TYR A 161 -10.60 -3.22 11.11
C TYR A 161 -9.15 -2.93 11.40
N LEU A 162 -8.47 -3.80 12.15
CA LEU A 162 -7.04 -3.65 12.41
C LEU A 162 -6.22 -3.69 11.10
N ALA A 163 -6.52 -4.63 10.21
CA ALA A 163 -5.84 -4.73 8.91
C ALA A 163 -6.01 -3.44 8.08
N GLY A 164 -7.23 -2.89 8.01
CA GLY A 164 -7.50 -1.61 7.35
C GLY A 164 -6.75 -0.44 8.00
N THR A 165 -6.70 -0.39 9.33
CA THR A 165 -5.98 0.64 10.07
C THR A 165 -4.47 0.59 9.84
N LEU A 166 -3.88 -0.60 9.79
CA LEU A 166 -2.46 -0.79 9.50
C LEU A 166 -2.08 -0.36 8.06
N LEU A 167 -3.06 -0.26 7.19
CA LEU A 167 -2.86 0.23 5.83
C LEU A 167 -2.84 1.78 5.74
N LEU A 168 -3.45 2.49 6.71
CA LEU A 168 -3.55 3.95 6.68
C LEU A 168 -2.21 4.68 6.50
N PRO A 169 -1.11 4.32 7.19
CA PRO A 169 0.16 5.00 7.03
C PRO A 169 0.77 4.92 5.63
N SER A 170 0.39 3.88 4.86
CA SER A 170 0.94 3.64 3.51
C SER A 170 -0.06 3.95 2.40
N SER A 171 -1.35 3.70 2.61
CA SER A 171 -2.38 3.80 1.57
C SER A 171 -3.76 4.08 2.17
N PRO A 172 -4.06 5.33 2.57
CA PRO A 172 -5.38 5.70 3.09
C PRO A 172 -6.52 5.38 2.13
N LEU A 173 -6.32 5.62 0.82
CA LEU A 173 -7.31 5.27 -0.21
C LEU A 173 -7.54 3.75 -0.29
N GLY A 174 -6.47 2.96 -0.16
CA GLY A 174 -6.58 1.49 -0.08
C GLY A 174 -7.38 1.05 1.14
N ALA A 175 -7.18 1.69 2.29
CA ALA A 175 -7.97 1.44 3.49
C ALA A 175 -9.46 1.79 3.29
N LEU A 176 -9.77 2.93 2.66
CA LEU A 176 -11.14 3.33 2.30
C LEU A 176 -11.82 2.32 1.39
N LEU A 177 -11.11 1.79 0.39
CA LEU A 177 -11.66 0.77 -0.52
C LEU A 177 -11.97 -0.55 0.17
N LEU A 178 -11.33 -0.86 1.30
CA LEU A 178 -11.65 -2.06 2.10
C LEU A 178 -12.87 -1.86 3.00
N LEU A 179 -13.30 -0.63 3.30
CA LEU A 179 -14.42 -0.37 4.22
C LEU A 179 -15.72 -1.07 3.81
N PRO A 180 -16.18 -1.05 2.55
CA PRO A 180 -17.41 -1.75 2.16
C PRO A 180 -17.33 -3.26 2.43
N TYR A 181 -16.16 -3.86 2.15
CA TYR A 181 -15.94 -5.28 2.41
C TYR A 181 -15.95 -5.58 3.92
N MET A 182 -15.26 -4.75 4.72
CA MET A 182 -15.23 -4.87 6.17
C MET A 182 -16.63 -4.71 6.79
N ALA A 183 -17.42 -3.75 6.29
CA ALA A 183 -18.80 -3.55 6.70
C ALA A 183 -19.66 -4.76 6.35
N TYR A 184 -19.51 -5.30 5.14
CA TYR A 184 -20.22 -6.51 4.71
C TYR A 184 -19.90 -7.70 5.61
N GLU A 185 -18.63 -7.98 5.87
CA GLU A 185 -18.19 -9.09 6.73
C GLU A 185 -18.69 -8.92 8.17
N THR A 186 -18.75 -7.68 8.67
CA THR A 186 -19.21 -7.40 10.03
C THR A 186 -20.72 -7.56 10.15
N LEU A 187 -21.49 -6.99 9.19
CA LEU A 187 -22.94 -6.85 9.31
C LEU A 187 -23.71 -8.02 8.68
N PHE A 188 -23.23 -8.57 7.57
CA PHE A 188 -24.00 -9.45 6.70
C PHE A 188 -23.45 -10.86 6.55
N ARG A 189 -22.23 -11.16 7.01
CA ARG A 189 -21.68 -12.51 6.89
C ARG A 189 -22.60 -13.55 7.50
N ARG A 190 -23.05 -14.51 6.70
CA ARG A 190 -24.11 -15.50 7.02
C ARG A 190 -23.76 -16.49 8.13
N SER A 191 -22.53 -16.51 8.61
CA SER A 191 -22.02 -17.54 9.56
C SER A 191 -22.63 -17.49 10.98
N SER A 192 -23.47 -16.51 11.29
CA SER A 192 -24.10 -16.44 12.61
C SER A 192 -25.55 -15.97 12.49
N ALA A 193 -26.48 -16.72 13.08
CA ALA A 193 -27.89 -16.36 13.25
C ALA A 193 -28.13 -15.11 14.13
N ARG A 194 -27.04 -14.43 14.54
CA ARG A 194 -27.11 -13.25 15.40
C ARG A 194 -27.54 -12.02 14.62
N LYS A 195 -28.44 -11.23 15.22
CA LYS A 195 -28.88 -9.94 14.67
C LYS A 195 -27.70 -8.97 14.49
N PRO A 196 -27.71 -8.06 13.50
CA PRO A 196 -26.62 -7.11 13.24
C PRO A 196 -26.16 -6.32 14.48
N LEU A 197 -27.11 -5.89 15.31
CA LEU A 197 -26.84 -5.16 16.54
C LEU A 197 -26.02 -5.96 17.56
N SER A 198 -26.29 -7.27 17.69
CA SER A 198 -25.52 -8.12 18.61
C SER A 198 -24.09 -8.37 18.11
N ARG A 199 -23.88 -8.32 16.78
CA ARG A 199 -22.54 -8.39 16.17
C ARG A 199 -21.75 -7.11 16.44
N LEU A 200 -22.38 -5.95 16.28
CA LEU A 200 -21.77 -4.68 16.60
C LEU A 200 -21.37 -4.62 18.10
N ARG A 201 -22.25 -5.05 19.00
CA ARG A 201 -21.93 -5.15 20.43
C ARG A 201 -20.75 -6.10 20.70
N SER A 202 -20.71 -7.23 20.01
CA SER A 202 -19.59 -8.17 20.09
C SER A 202 -18.27 -7.57 19.58
N LEU A 203 -18.31 -6.74 18.54
CA LEU A 203 -17.16 -6.02 18.02
C LEU A 203 -16.62 -5.01 19.04
N LEU A 204 -17.51 -4.21 19.63
CA LEU A 204 -17.14 -3.22 20.65
C LEU A 204 -16.55 -3.84 21.92
N GLY A 205 -16.86 -5.11 22.20
CA GLY A 205 -16.28 -5.86 23.32
C GLY A 205 -14.86 -6.40 23.07
N GLN A 206 -14.31 -6.23 21.85
CA GLN A 206 -13.00 -6.79 21.51
C GLN A 206 -11.89 -5.74 21.67
N PRO A 207 -10.82 -6.04 22.45
CA PRO A 207 -9.71 -5.09 22.64
C PRO A 207 -9.02 -4.70 21.33
N VAL A 208 -8.95 -5.63 20.37
CA VAL A 208 -8.40 -5.38 19.02
C VAL A 208 -9.16 -4.29 18.27
N PHE A 209 -10.48 -4.18 18.47
CA PHE A 209 -11.26 -3.08 17.89
C PHE A 209 -10.84 -1.72 18.44
N TRP A 210 -10.65 -1.62 19.75
CA TRP A 210 -10.23 -0.36 20.38
C TRP A 210 -8.78 0.02 20.02
N LEU A 211 -7.91 -0.97 19.85
CA LEU A 211 -6.58 -0.74 19.32
C LEU A 211 -6.65 -0.16 17.90
N ALA A 212 -7.48 -0.74 17.03
CA ALA A 212 -7.68 -0.22 15.67
C ALA A 212 -8.27 1.19 15.69
N ALA A 213 -9.24 1.46 16.57
CA ALA A 213 -9.84 2.78 16.74
C ALA A 213 -8.81 3.83 17.21
N LEU A 214 -7.96 3.47 18.19
CA LEU A 214 -6.88 4.32 18.67
C LEU A 214 -5.87 4.64 17.55
N CYS A 215 -5.41 3.61 16.83
CA CYS A 215 -4.49 3.81 15.70
C CYS A 215 -5.13 4.68 14.60
N THR A 216 -6.43 4.48 14.31
CA THR A 216 -7.16 5.33 13.36
C THR A 216 -7.22 6.79 13.84
N ALA A 217 -7.49 7.01 15.12
CA ALA A 217 -7.51 8.36 15.70
C ALA A 217 -6.13 9.03 15.62
N VAL A 218 -5.06 8.31 15.94
CA VAL A 218 -3.68 8.80 15.80
C VAL A 218 -3.39 9.19 14.35
N MET A 219 -3.75 8.34 13.39
CA MET A 219 -3.56 8.64 11.96
C MET A 219 -4.43 9.80 11.48
N ALA A 220 -5.66 9.94 11.99
CA ALA A 220 -6.52 11.08 11.68
C ALA A 220 -5.91 12.39 12.20
N VAL A 221 -5.37 12.39 13.44
CA VAL A 221 -4.64 13.54 13.98
C VAL A 221 -3.40 13.84 13.14
N PHE A 222 -2.60 12.82 12.80
CA PHE A 222 -1.43 13.00 11.94
C PHE A 222 -1.79 13.65 10.61
N TYR A 223 -2.82 13.16 9.93
CA TYR A 223 -3.25 13.73 8.65
C TYR A 223 -4.01 15.06 8.78
N SER A 224 -4.59 15.39 9.93
CA SER A 224 -5.25 16.69 10.13
C SER A 224 -4.28 17.87 10.21
N HIS A 225 -3.00 17.59 10.45
CA HIS A 225 -1.94 18.59 10.41
C HIS A 225 -1.35 18.79 9.00
N LEU A 226 -2.01 18.23 7.96
CA LEU A 226 -1.77 18.57 6.57
C LEU A 226 -2.22 20.02 6.33
N ASP A 227 -1.40 20.98 6.75
CA ASP A 227 -1.56 22.38 6.33
C ASP A 227 -1.31 22.45 4.82
N GLY A 228 -2.40 22.39 4.08
CA GLY A 228 -2.63 22.80 2.69
C GLY A 228 -1.53 22.83 1.64
N GLY A 229 -0.57 21.97 1.69
CA GLY A 229 0.44 21.96 0.65
C GLY A 229 1.69 21.19 1.03
N GLY A 230 1.73 19.92 0.69
CA GLY A 230 2.99 19.29 0.34
C GLY A 230 3.54 19.95 -0.90
N GLN A 231 3.96 21.18 -0.79
CA GLN A 231 4.79 21.85 -1.80
C GLN A 231 6.24 21.44 -1.49
N PHE A 232 6.77 20.59 -2.34
CA PHE A 232 8.19 20.36 -2.52
C PHE A 232 8.69 21.24 -3.66
#